data_4616830cb9f74be253fe74e7d0aa4106
#
_entry.id   4616830cb9f74be253fe74e7d0aa4106
#
_cell.length_a   1.000
_cell.length_b   1.000
_cell.length_c   1.000
_cell.angle_alpha   90.00
_cell.angle_beta   90.00
_cell.angle_gamma   90.00
#
_symmetry.space_group_name_H-M   'P 1'
#
loop_
_entity.id
_entity.type
_entity.pdbx_description
1 polymer ?
#
loop_
_entity_poly.entity_id
_entity_poly.type
_entity_poly.pdbx_seq_one_letter_code
_entity_poly.pdbx_strand_id
1 'polypeptide(L)'
;MAKTVNVTSGILEHSTVLVNSAKSPGELKELLKMKAGTIAVIDATSIALKEKNRVNMAMLGALFRLCPFLDTEIMKGVTEKSLGKKYPQAVQSAISTFERGYNEVEFMQFELAAGDSMPEYVRSDIGVLGYDTQPIGGSIINPGSTFLKNLSISRSGMLPAYDNESCIHCAQCDTVCPDQCFVWEERIDRKGRSQMFLTGIDYQYCKGCLKCVGACPTSALSSQREKEGYADSHTVHHQFDLVTQD
;
A
#
# COMPACT_ATOMS: atom_id res chain seq x y z
N MET A 1 4.18 -0.44 -7.53
CA MET A 1 3.70 0.57 -6.56
C MET A 1 3.87 2.00 -7.12
N ALA A 2 5.06 2.49 -7.42
CA ALA A 2 5.24 3.87 -7.94
C ALA A 2 4.56 4.19 -9.30
N LYS A 3 4.08 3.23 -10.04
CA LYS A 3 3.32 3.45 -11.29
C LYS A 3 1.84 3.73 -11.05
N THR A 4 1.32 3.32 -9.91
CA THR A 4 -0.11 3.40 -9.57
C THR A 4 -0.39 4.41 -8.48
N VAL A 5 0.61 4.78 -7.69
CA VAL A 5 0.48 5.74 -6.59
C VAL A 5 1.63 6.74 -6.67
N ASN A 6 1.32 8.01 -6.50
CA ASN A 6 2.34 9.06 -6.38
C ASN A 6 3.00 8.97 -4.99
N VAL A 7 4.06 8.16 -4.90
CA VAL A 7 4.80 7.94 -3.64
C VAL A 7 5.66 9.13 -3.22
N THR A 8 5.77 10.14 -4.07
CA THR A 8 6.54 11.36 -3.83
C THR A 8 5.65 12.59 -3.57
N SER A 9 4.35 12.37 -3.41
CA SER A 9 3.43 13.45 -3.05
C SER A 9 3.78 14.02 -1.67
N GLY A 10 3.92 15.33 -1.59
CA GLY A 10 4.23 16.05 -0.35
C GLY A 10 5.69 16.06 0.06
N ILE A 11 6.62 15.56 -0.77
CA ILE A 11 8.05 15.71 -0.50
C ILE A 11 8.49 17.19 -0.66
N LEU A 12 9.48 17.57 0.13
CA LEU A 12 10.10 18.89 0.10
C LEU A 12 11.49 18.81 -0.57
N GLU A 13 12.08 19.94 -0.89
CA GLU A 13 13.40 20.02 -1.54
C GLU A 13 14.53 19.31 -0.78
N HIS A 14 14.41 19.20 0.54
CA HIS A 14 15.39 18.53 1.40
C HIS A 14 14.97 17.11 1.82
N SER A 15 13.88 16.59 1.27
CA SER A 15 13.39 15.24 1.61
C SER A 15 14.32 14.17 1.07
N THR A 16 14.45 13.08 1.83
CA THR A 16 15.17 11.87 1.40
C THR A 16 14.18 10.73 1.17
N VAL A 17 14.26 10.10 0.01
CA VAL A 17 13.45 8.92 -0.36
C VAL A 17 14.36 7.70 -0.42
N LEU A 18 14.17 6.76 0.50
CA LEU A 18 14.90 5.48 0.52
C LEU A 18 14.11 4.40 -0.20
N VAL A 19 14.72 3.78 -1.20
CA VAL A 19 14.06 2.82 -2.10
C VAL A 19 14.80 1.49 -2.10
N ASN A 20 14.06 0.39 -1.93
CA ASN A 20 14.55 -0.95 -2.19
C ASN A 20 14.46 -1.26 -3.69
N SER A 21 15.56 -1.23 -4.38
CA SER A 21 15.62 -1.45 -5.83
C SER A 21 17.04 -1.84 -6.26
N ALA A 22 17.14 -2.61 -7.35
CA ALA A 22 18.40 -2.85 -8.04
C ALA A 22 18.74 -1.77 -9.09
N LYS A 23 17.90 -0.73 -9.23
CA LYS A 23 18.11 0.38 -10.15
C LYS A 23 19.01 1.44 -9.53
N SER A 24 19.72 2.20 -10.37
CA SER A 24 20.51 3.33 -9.92
C SER A 24 19.65 4.49 -9.39
N PRO A 25 20.20 5.38 -8.55
CA PRO A 25 19.50 6.58 -8.10
C PRO A 25 19.00 7.47 -9.25
N GLY A 26 19.78 7.57 -10.35
CA GLY A 26 19.40 8.35 -11.54
C GLY A 26 18.17 7.79 -12.26
N GLU A 27 18.11 6.47 -12.46
CA GLU A 27 16.94 5.82 -13.05
C GLU A 27 15.69 5.99 -12.17
N LEU A 28 15.85 5.97 -10.85
CA LEU A 28 14.73 6.15 -9.92
C LEU A 28 14.28 7.60 -9.85
N LYS A 29 15.17 8.58 -10.00
CA LYS A 29 14.80 9.99 -10.13
C LYS A 29 13.77 10.19 -11.25
N GLU A 30 14.07 9.64 -12.43
CA GLU A 30 13.19 9.72 -13.60
C GLU A 30 11.86 8.97 -13.37
N LEU A 31 11.94 7.74 -12.83
CA LEU A 31 10.76 6.92 -12.56
C LEU A 31 9.81 7.57 -11.54
N LEU A 32 10.37 8.18 -10.50
CA LEU A 32 9.62 8.81 -9.41
C LEU A 32 9.26 10.26 -9.73
N LYS A 33 9.77 10.81 -10.85
CA LYS A 33 9.56 12.21 -11.28
C LYS A 33 9.91 13.22 -10.18
N MET A 34 10.96 12.92 -9.41
CA MET A 34 11.41 13.81 -8.35
C MET A 34 12.13 15.03 -8.94
N LYS A 35 11.76 16.22 -8.48
CA LYS A 35 12.35 17.49 -8.94
C LYS A 35 13.52 17.95 -8.09
N ALA A 36 13.53 17.62 -6.80
CA ALA A 36 14.59 17.94 -5.86
C ALA A 36 14.63 16.92 -4.71
N GLY A 37 15.70 16.94 -3.93
CA GLY A 37 15.89 16.10 -2.75
C GLY A 37 16.99 15.07 -2.89
N THR A 38 16.93 14.05 -2.07
CA THR A 38 17.88 12.92 -2.07
C THR A 38 17.15 11.62 -2.38
N ILE A 39 17.66 10.86 -3.33
CA ILE A 39 17.25 9.47 -3.54
C ILE A 39 18.37 8.58 -3.01
N ALA A 40 18.01 7.70 -2.10
CA ALA A 40 18.86 6.64 -1.59
C ALA A 40 18.33 5.30 -2.04
N VAL A 41 19.21 4.44 -2.53
CA VAL A 41 18.85 3.16 -3.15
C VAL A 41 19.68 2.04 -2.57
N ILE A 42 19.03 0.93 -2.31
CA ILE A 42 19.68 -0.29 -1.88
C ILE A 42 18.94 -1.51 -2.45
N ASP A 43 19.67 -2.50 -2.95
CA ASP A 43 19.08 -3.80 -3.28
C ASP A 43 19.02 -4.67 -2.01
N ALA A 44 18.14 -4.26 -1.11
CA ALA A 44 17.93 -4.95 0.16
C ALA A 44 17.41 -6.39 -0.03
N THR A 45 16.76 -6.66 -1.15
CA THR A 45 16.25 -8.00 -1.47
C THR A 45 17.40 -8.96 -1.76
N SER A 46 18.35 -8.57 -2.60
CA SER A 46 19.53 -9.39 -2.90
C SER A 46 20.43 -9.59 -1.68
N ILE A 47 20.59 -8.55 -0.84
CA ILE A 47 21.32 -8.65 0.43
C ILE A 47 20.65 -9.68 1.35
N ALA A 48 19.35 -9.55 1.56
CA ALA A 48 18.58 -10.43 2.44
C ALA A 48 18.62 -11.90 1.99
N LEU A 49 18.59 -12.16 0.69
CA LEU A 49 18.70 -13.50 0.13
C LEU A 49 20.09 -14.12 0.38
N LYS A 50 21.16 -13.34 0.18
CA LYS A 50 22.55 -13.78 0.44
C LYS A 50 22.81 -14.08 1.91
N GLU A 51 22.32 -13.21 2.78
CA GLU A 51 22.47 -13.34 4.24
C GLU A 51 21.45 -14.32 4.88
N LYS A 52 20.51 -14.87 4.09
CA LYS A 52 19.40 -15.71 4.57
C LYS A 52 18.59 -15.03 5.69
N ASN A 53 18.33 -13.73 5.51
CA ASN A 53 17.63 -12.89 6.47
C ASN A 53 16.52 -12.09 5.80
N ARG A 54 15.89 -11.18 6.53
CA ARG A 54 14.77 -10.35 6.06
C ARG A 54 15.25 -9.03 5.48
N VAL A 55 14.56 -8.57 4.45
CA VAL A 55 14.78 -7.29 3.75
C VAL A 55 14.81 -6.08 4.69
N ASN A 56 13.97 -6.11 5.74
CA ASN A 56 13.88 -5.01 6.69
C ASN A 56 15.20 -4.69 7.42
N MET A 57 16.06 -5.68 7.65
CA MET A 57 17.36 -5.45 8.30
C MET A 57 18.32 -4.67 7.40
N ALA A 58 18.37 -4.98 6.10
CA ALA A 58 19.14 -4.21 5.13
C ALA A 58 18.58 -2.79 4.95
N MET A 59 17.26 -2.65 4.86
CA MET A 59 16.61 -1.33 4.80
C MET A 59 16.88 -0.50 6.05
N LEU A 60 16.89 -1.13 7.22
CA LEU A 60 17.23 -0.46 8.49
C LEU A 60 18.67 0.04 8.48
N GLY A 61 19.62 -0.76 7.99
CA GLY A 61 21.02 -0.34 7.82
C GLY A 61 21.12 0.91 6.94
N ALA A 62 20.47 0.89 5.77
CA ALA A 62 20.44 2.03 4.88
C ALA A 62 19.82 3.28 5.52
N LEU A 63 18.74 3.11 6.30
CA LEU A 63 18.14 4.21 7.06
C LEU A 63 19.11 4.81 8.08
N PHE A 64 19.85 3.98 8.83
CA PHE A 64 20.85 4.46 9.79
C PHE A 64 21.99 5.22 9.11
N ARG A 65 22.38 4.84 7.90
CA ARG A 65 23.36 5.57 7.11
C ARG A 65 22.88 6.99 6.74
N LEU A 66 21.59 7.13 6.45
CA LEU A 66 20.97 8.40 6.08
C LEU A 66 20.61 9.27 7.30
N CYS A 67 20.59 8.67 8.49
CA CYS A 67 20.23 9.35 9.74
C CYS A 67 21.41 9.29 10.74
N PRO A 68 22.42 10.17 10.62
CA PRO A 68 23.67 10.09 11.42
C PRO A 68 23.46 10.22 12.93
N PHE A 69 22.29 10.68 13.37
CA PHE A 69 21.93 10.77 14.79
C PHE A 69 21.54 9.42 15.40
N LEU A 70 21.36 8.38 14.57
CA LEU A 70 21.06 7.02 15.04
C LEU A 70 22.34 6.24 15.31
N ASP A 71 22.45 5.69 16.51
CA ASP A 71 23.63 4.93 16.97
C ASP A 71 23.52 3.46 16.56
N THR A 72 24.47 3.02 15.72
CA THR A 72 24.53 1.65 15.20
C THR A 72 24.84 0.61 16.29
N GLU A 73 25.61 0.96 17.31
CA GLU A 73 25.94 0.03 18.40
C GLU A 73 24.73 -0.22 19.30
N ILE A 74 23.95 0.81 19.55
CA ILE A 74 22.66 0.64 20.26
C ILE A 74 21.74 -0.31 19.47
N MET A 75 21.66 -0.14 18.14
CA MET A 75 20.84 -1.01 17.30
C MET A 75 21.29 -2.46 17.35
N LYS A 76 22.62 -2.71 17.27
CA LYS A 76 23.18 -4.06 17.38
C LYS A 76 22.83 -4.70 18.73
N GLY A 77 23.03 -3.97 19.83
CA GLY A 77 22.68 -4.43 21.18
C GLY A 77 21.18 -4.72 21.37
N VAL A 78 20.29 -3.92 20.76
CA VAL A 78 18.84 -4.19 20.77
C VAL A 78 18.53 -5.45 19.97
N THR A 79 19.17 -5.65 18.82
CA THR A 79 19.01 -6.85 17.99
C THR A 79 19.44 -8.10 18.75
N GLU A 80 20.60 -8.08 19.40
CA GLU A 80 21.09 -9.18 20.23
C GLU A 80 20.12 -9.52 21.36
N LYS A 81 19.63 -8.51 22.09
CA LYS A 81 18.68 -8.71 23.19
C LYS A 81 17.32 -9.25 22.73
N SER A 82 16.81 -8.77 21.60
CA SER A 82 15.46 -9.12 21.12
C SER A 82 15.43 -10.45 20.38
N LEU A 83 16.40 -10.70 19.47
CA LEU A 83 16.47 -11.94 18.71
C LEU A 83 17.18 -13.05 19.47
N GLY A 84 18.22 -12.71 20.25
CA GLY A 84 19.06 -13.69 20.93
C GLY A 84 18.30 -14.61 21.89
N LYS A 85 17.22 -14.14 22.48
CA LYS A 85 16.35 -14.96 23.35
C LYS A 85 15.55 -16.03 22.60
N LYS A 86 15.09 -15.74 21.36
CA LYS A 86 14.21 -16.63 20.59
C LYS A 86 14.93 -17.33 19.44
N TYR A 87 15.88 -16.65 18.82
CA TYR A 87 16.55 -17.09 17.59
C TYR A 87 18.04 -16.74 17.61
N PRO A 88 18.85 -17.29 18.56
CA PRO A 88 20.25 -16.94 18.72
C PRO A 88 21.08 -17.13 17.44
N GLN A 89 20.75 -18.15 16.64
CA GLN A 89 21.40 -18.44 15.36
C GLN A 89 21.14 -17.37 14.28
N ALA A 90 20.10 -16.54 14.43
CA ALA A 90 19.74 -15.49 13.47
C ALA A 90 20.37 -14.12 13.78
N VAL A 91 20.93 -13.96 14.97
CA VAL A 91 21.49 -12.67 15.42
C VAL A 91 22.63 -12.20 14.52
N GLN A 92 23.61 -13.07 14.29
CA GLN A 92 24.78 -12.73 13.47
C GLN A 92 24.40 -12.38 12.04
N SER A 93 23.50 -13.16 11.43
CA SER A 93 22.98 -12.88 10.10
C SER A 93 22.18 -11.58 10.05
N ALA A 94 21.42 -11.24 11.10
CA ALA A 94 20.71 -9.98 11.18
C ALA A 94 21.65 -8.77 11.25
N ILE A 95 22.70 -8.86 12.06
CA ILE A 95 23.73 -7.81 12.18
C ILE A 95 24.48 -7.66 10.86
N SER A 96 24.93 -8.76 10.24
CA SER A 96 25.59 -8.73 8.92
C SER A 96 24.70 -8.09 7.85
N THR A 97 23.42 -8.46 7.81
CA THR A 97 22.43 -7.86 6.88
C THR A 97 22.28 -6.36 7.10
N PHE A 98 22.26 -5.92 8.36
CA PHE A 98 22.19 -4.50 8.71
C PHE A 98 23.45 -3.76 8.27
N GLU A 99 24.64 -4.29 8.58
CA GLU A 99 25.93 -3.67 8.22
C GLU A 99 26.10 -3.54 6.70
N ARG A 100 25.69 -4.55 5.96
CA ARG A 100 25.64 -4.47 4.50
C ARG A 100 24.68 -3.40 4.03
N GLY A 101 23.49 -3.32 4.62
CA GLY A 101 22.54 -2.27 4.33
C GLY A 101 23.10 -0.87 4.55
N TYR A 102 23.83 -0.68 5.65
CA TYR A 102 24.52 0.57 5.99
C TYR A 102 25.63 0.94 5.00
N ASN A 103 26.41 -0.04 4.55
CA ASN A 103 27.59 0.20 3.71
C ASN A 103 27.29 0.22 2.20
N GLU A 104 26.28 -0.52 1.75
CA GLU A 104 25.97 -0.71 0.32
C GLU A 104 24.88 0.23 -0.20
N VAL A 105 24.33 1.11 0.64
CA VAL A 105 23.35 2.11 0.16
C VAL A 105 24.04 3.16 -0.71
N GLU A 106 23.48 3.38 -1.90
CA GLU A 106 23.89 4.45 -2.81
C GLU A 106 22.89 5.60 -2.71
N PHE A 107 23.38 6.84 -2.78
CA PHE A 107 22.50 8.00 -2.76
C PHE A 107 22.98 9.11 -3.69
N MET A 108 22.03 9.86 -4.19
CA MET A 108 22.26 11.01 -5.07
C MET A 108 21.36 12.15 -4.60
N GLN A 109 21.99 13.28 -4.33
CA GLN A 109 21.30 14.54 -4.04
C GLN A 109 21.22 15.38 -5.33
N PHE A 110 20.11 16.06 -5.51
CA PHE A 110 19.91 16.96 -6.64
C PHE A 110 19.04 18.13 -6.20
N GLU A 111 19.30 19.26 -6.80
CA GLU A 111 18.64 20.53 -6.52
C GLU A 111 17.52 20.79 -7.53
N LEU A 112 16.59 21.65 -7.15
CA LEU A 112 15.53 22.10 -8.04
C LEU A 112 16.13 22.90 -9.21
N ALA A 113 15.71 22.57 -10.42
CA ALA A 113 16.18 23.29 -11.60
C ALA A 113 15.70 24.75 -11.58
N ALA A 114 16.51 25.65 -12.11
CA ALA A 114 16.16 27.07 -12.18
C ALA A 114 14.85 27.27 -12.98
N GLY A 115 13.87 27.89 -12.35
CA GLY A 115 12.54 28.10 -12.94
C GLY A 115 11.52 27.00 -12.65
N ASP A 116 11.92 25.88 -12.04
CA ASP A 116 11.00 24.86 -11.56
C ASP A 116 10.46 25.21 -10.16
N SER A 117 9.33 24.60 -9.81
CA SER A 117 8.76 24.65 -8.46
C SER A 117 8.44 23.24 -7.97
N MET A 118 8.52 23.02 -6.67
CA MET A 118 8.01 21.79 -6.08
C MET A 118 6.50 21.73 -6.28
N PRO A 119 5.94 20.51 -6.55
CA PRO A 119 4.50 20.35 -6.61
C PRO A 119 3.86 20.80 -5.30
N GLU A 120 2.84 21.63 -5.37
CA GLU A 120 2.07 22.01 -4.19
C GLU A 120 1.41 20.74 -3.61
N TYR A 121 1.67 20.50 -2.34
CA TYR A 121 0.98 19.44 -1.62
C TYR A 121 -0.38 19.97 -1.17
N VAL A 122 -1.39 19.70 -1.97
CA VAL A 122 -2.77 19.89 -1.54
C VAL A 122 -3.13 18.73 -0.63
N ARG A 123 -3.06 18.98 0.69
CA ARG A 123 -3.66 18.06 1.64
C ARG A 123 -5.15 17.98 1.29
N SER A 124 -5.64 16.78 0.98
CA SER A 124 -7.08 16.58 0.82
C SER A 124 -7.72 17.01 2.14
N ASP A 125 -8.42 18.13 2.10
CA ASP A 125 -9.14 18.66 3.26
C ASP A 125 -10.43 17.86 3.46
N ILE A 126 -10.22 16.58 3.68
CA ILE A 126 -11.27 15.70 4.11
C ILE A 126 -11.32 15.96 5.60
N GLY A 127 -12.43 16.49 6.08
CA GLY A 127 -12.66 16.76 7.50
C GLY A 127 -12.59 15.50 8.36
N VAL A 128 -11.42 14.84 8.30
CA VAL A 128 -11.14 13.65 9.09
C VAL A 128 -11.02 14.09 10.52
N LEU A 129 -11.96 13.65 11.36
CA LEU A 129 -11.89 13.85 12.78
C LEU A 129 -10.65 13.12 13.33
N GLY A 130 -9.70 13.88 13.82
CA GLY A 130 -8.51 13.42 14.52
C GLY A 130 -8.57 13.80 15.99
N TYR A 131 -7.50 13.51 16.71
CA TYR A 131 -7.39 13.79 18.15
C TYR A 131 -7.75 15.25 18.51
N ASP A 132 -7.27 16.20 17.71
CA ASP A 132 -7.48 17.64 17.96
C ASP A 132 -8.86 18.15 17.50
N THR A 133 -9.56 17.39 16.68
CA THR A 133 -10.81 17.80 16.04
C THR A 133 -12.01 16.94 16.46
N GLN A 134 -11.80 15.97 17.33
CA GLN A 134 -12.88 15.13 17.86
C GLN A 134 -13.85 15.94 18.72
N PRO A 135 -15.16 15.67 18.62
CA PRO A 135 -16.13 16.21 19.56
C PRO A 135 -15.82 15.84 21.03
N ILE A 136 -16.25 16.67 21.95
CA ILE A 136 -16.17 16.38 23.38
C ILE A 136 -16.87 15.03 23.65
N GLY A 137 -16.15 14.12 24.35
CA GLY A 137 -16.63 12.75 24.57
C GLY A 137 -16.01 11.71 23.64
N GLY A 138 -15.21 12.11 22.65
CA GLY A 138 -14.44 11.21 21.77
C GLY A 138 -15.28 10.42 20.77
N SER A 139 -16.56 10.77 20.58
CA SER A 139 -17.42 10.10 19.61
C SER A 139 -16.99 10.45 18.19
N ILE A 140 -16.63 9.45 17.40
CA ILE A 140 -16.38 9.61 15.98
C ILE A 140 -17.74 9.55 15.26
N ILE A 141 -18.28 10.70 14.92
CA ILE A 141 -19.56 10.83 14.24
C ILE A 141 -19.45 10.77 12.72
N ASN A 142 -18.22 10.83 12.21
CA ASN A 142 -17.96 10.79 10.78
C ASN A 142 -17.52 9.37 10.38
N PRO A 143 -18.30 8.63 9.56
CA PRO A 143 -17.90 7.33 9.02
C PRO A 143 -16.79 7.44 7.96
N GLY A 144 -16.15 8.60 7.84
CA GLY A 144 -15.21 8.97 6.79
C GLY A 144 -14.05 8.02 6.60
N SER A 145 -13.62 7.29 7.64
CA SER A 145 -12.57 6.29 7.47
C SER A 145 -12.99 5.16 6.51
N THR A 146 -14.26 4.77 6.49
CA THR A 146 -14.78 3.76 5.57
C THR A 146 -14.88 4.29 4.15
N PHE A 147 -15.44 5.49 3.96
CA PHE A 147 -15.57 6.10 2.64
C PHE A 147 -14.23 6.46 2.00
N LEU A 148 -13.28 6.90 2.82
CA LEU A 148 -11.98 7.36 2.38
C LEU A 148 -10.94 6.24 2.27
N LYS A 149 -11.26 5.06 2.79
CA LYS A 149 -10.41 3.90 2.73
C LYS A 149 -10.13 3.55 1.27
N ASN A 150 -8.87 3.58 0.88
CA ASN A 150 -8.43 3.17 -0.44
C ASN A 150 -7.32 2.12 -0.28
N LEU A 151 -7.61 0.89 -0.69
CA LEU A 151 -6.68 -0.23 -0.57
C LEU A 151 -5.89 -0.52 -1.85
N SER A 152 -5.98 0.32 -2.87
CA SER A 152 -5.22 0.15 -4.11
C SER A 152 -3.71 0.04 -3.87
N ILE A 153 -3.17 0.79 -2.90
CA ILE A 153 -1.75 0.74 -2.52
C ILE A 153 -1.31 -0.59 -1.92
N SER A 154 -2.25 -1.37 -1.38
CA SER A 154 -1.98 -2.68 -0.77
C SER A 154 -2.00 -3.83 -1.76
N ARG A 155 -2.34 -3.56 -3.03
CA ARG A 155 -2.43 -4.59 -4.06
C ARG A 155 -1.06 -5.13 -4.45
N SER A 156 -1.01 -6.43 -4.66
CA SER A 156 0.19 -7.13 -5.15
C SER A 156 0.30 -7.17 -6.67
N GLY A 157 -0.49 -6.37 -7.39
CA GLY A 157 -0.55 -6.34 -8.85
C GLY A 157 -1.50 -7.37 -9.45
N MET A 158 -2.39 -7.95 -8.64
CA MET A 158 -3.43 -8.88 -9.07
C MET A 158 -4.80 -8.37 -8.63
N LEU A 159 -5.81 -8.58 -9.45
CA LEU A 159 -7.21 -8.24 -9.18
C LEU A 159 -8.15 -9.39 -9.58
N PRO A 160 -9.31 -9.53 -8.91
CA PRO A 160 -10.39 -10.37 -9.42
C PRO A 160 -11.05 -9.67 -10.60
N ALA A 161 -11.26 -10.37 -11.72
CA ALA A 161 -12.15 -9.97 -12.78
C ALA A 161 -13.51 -10.64 -12.56
N TYR A 162 -14.58 -9.91 -12.85
CA TYR A 162 -15.97 -10.39 -12.64
C TYR A 162 -16.69 -10.58 -13.97
N ASP A 163 -17.25 -11.76 -14.13
CA ASP A 163 -18.14 -12.11 -15.23
C ASP A 163 -19.58 -12.31 -14.70
N ASN A 164 -20.46 -11.38 -15.05
CA ASN A 164 -21.86 -11.40 -14.62
C ASN A 164 -22.66 -12.53 -15.23
N GLU A 165 -22.32 -13.02 -16.42
CA GLU A 165 -23.08 -14.06 -17.11
C GLU A 165 -22.95 -15.42 -16.41
N SER A 166 -21.76 -15.70 -15.87
CA SER A 166 -21.46 -16.93 -15.13
C SER A 166 -21.86 -16.88 -13.65
N CYS A 167 -22.28 -15.68 -13.15
CA CYS A 167 -22.57 -15.49 -11.74
C CYS A 167 -23.96 -15.99 -11.34
N ILE A 168 -24.00 -16.82 -10.28
CA ILE A 168 -25.26 -17.31 -9.68
C ILE A 168 -25.71 -16.53 -8.44
N HIS A 169 -25.05 -15.43 -8.13
CA HIS A 169 -25.36 -14.52 -7.00
C HIS A 169 -25.43 -15.21 -5.63
N CYS A 170 -24.56 -16.21 -5.39
CA CYS A 170 -24.55 -17.02 -4.17
C CYS A 170 -23.91 -16.36 -2.95
N ALA A 171 -23.35 -15.16 -3.09
CA ALA A 171 -22.67 -14.37 -2.05
C ALA A 171 -21.44 -15.02 -1.37
N GLN A 172 -20.93 -16.16 -1.84
CA GLN A 172 -19.74 -16.76 -1.24
C GLN A 172 -18.50 -15.85 -1.34
N CYS A 173 -18.37 -15.10 -2.44
CA CYS A 173 -17.30 -14.14 -2.62
C CYS A 173 -17.35 -13.02 -1.56
N ASP A 174 -18.52 -12.56 -1.20
CA ASP A 174 -18.73 -11.54 -0.19
C ASP A 174 -18.43 -12.04 1.22
N THR A 175 -18.88 -13.26 1.53
CA THR A 175 -18.62 -13.92 2.82
C THR A 175 -17.12 -14.07 3.13
N VAL A 176 -16.27 -14.30 2.11
CA VAL A 176 -14.83 -14.47 2.29
C VAL A 176 -14.05 -13.16 2.10
N CYS A 177 -14.70 -12.10 1.67
CA CYS A 177 -14.05 -10.81 1.42
C CYS A 177 -13.80 -10.06 2.74
N PRO A 178 -12.53 -9.83 3.12
CA PRO A 178 -12.23 -9.13 4.38
C PRO A 178 -12.50 -7.63 4.32
N ASP A 179 -12.79 -7.09 3.12
CA ASP A 179 -12.88 -5.66 2.87
C ASP A 179 -14.23 -5.24 2.25
N GLN A 180 -15.17 -6.19 2.10
CA GLN A 180 -16.53 -5.95 1.61
C GLN A 180 -16.57 -5.17 0.28
N CYS A 181 -15.84 -5.68 -0.72
CA CYS A 181 -15.68 -5.01 -2.02
C CYS A 181 -16.85 -5.24 -2.99
N PHE A 182 -17.77 -6.13 -2.68
CA PHE A 182 -18.83 -6.54 -3.61
C PHE A 182 -20.06 -5.65 -3.48
N VAL A 183 -20.55 -5.16 -4.60
CA VAL A 183 -21.71 -4.26 -4.66
C VAL A 183 -22.93 -5.05 -5.07
N TRP A 184 -23.99 -4.92 -4.30
CA TRP A 184 -25.24 -5.66 -4.47
C TRP A 184 -26.40 -4.73 -4.69
N GLU A 185 -27.33 -5.15 -5.55
CA GLU A 185 -28.61 -4.47 -5.75
C GLU A 185 -29.78 -5.42 -5.55
N GLU A 186 -30.83 -4.92 -4.95
CA GLU A 186 -32.08 -5.63 -4.86
C GLU A 186 -32.80 -5.55 -6.21
N ARG A 187 -33.18 -6.69 -6.76
CA ARG A 187 -33.93 -6.79 -8.00
C ARG A 187 -35.03 -7.83 -7.87
N ILE A 188 -36.09 -7.65 -8.64
CA ILE A 188 -37.20 -8.62 -8.71
C ILE A 188 -36.85 -9.68 -9.76
N ASP A 189 -36.84 -10.97 -9.37
CA ASP A 189 -36.61 -12.08 -10.27
C ASP A 189 -37.84 -12.32 -11.23
N ARG A 190 -37.65 -13.20 -12.20
CA ARG A 190 -38.70 -13.55 -13.18
C ARG A 190 -39.97 -14.15 -12.54
N LYS A 191 -39.92 -14.54 -11.27
CA LYS A 191 -41.00 -15.10 -10.49
C LYS A 191 -41.67 -14.09 -9.54
N GLY A 192 -41.26 -12.79 -9.64
CA GLY A 192 -41.77 -11.71 -8.80
C GLY A 192 -41.19 -11.70 -7.38
N ARG A 193 -40.08 -12.35 -7.10
CA ARG A 193 -39.44 -12.39 -5.77
C ARG A 193 -38.29 -11.40 -5.73
N SER A 194 -38.19 -10.66 -4.64
CA SER A 194 -37.03 -9.83 -4.38
C SER A 194 -35.80 -10.70 -4.09
N GLN A 195 -34.69 -10.42 -4.74
CA GLN A 195 -33.38 -11.07 -4.56
C GLN A 195 -32.24 -10.06 -4.72
N MET A 196 -31.14 -10.33 -4.02
CA MET A 196 -29.91 -9.56 -4.14
C MET A 196 -29.08 -10.07 -5.32
N PHE A 197 -28.70 -9.16 -6.20
CA PHE A 197 -27.87 -9.44 -7.37
C PHE A 197 -26.53 -8.76 -7.22
N LEU A 198 -25.45 -9.50 -7.41
CA LEU A 198 -24.10 -8.94 -7.48
C LEU A 198 -23.98 -8.12 -8.77
N THR A 199 -23.68 -6.83 -8.63
CA THR A 199 -23.52 -5.91 -9.76
C THR A 199 -22.08 -5.69 -10.15
N GLY A 200 -21.16 -5.85 -9.19
CA GLY A 200 -19.74 -5.68 -9.49
C GLY A 200 -18.86 -5.63 -8.23
N ILE A 201 -17.68 -5.08 -8.44
CA ILE A 201 -16.65 -4.94 -7.42
C ILE A 201 -16.28 -3.45 -7.30
N ASP A 202 -16.29 -2.93 -6.08
CA ASP A 202 -15.67 -1.64 -5.79
C ASP A 202 -14.19 -1.84 -5.53
N TYR A 203 -13.40 -1.55 -6.55
CA TYR A 203 -11.96 -1.74 -6.48
C TYR A 203 -11.25 -0.74 -5.58
N GLN A 204 -11.89 0.33 -5.12
CA GLN A 204 -11.33 1.22 -4.10
C GLN A 204 -11.01 0.43 -2.82
N TYR A 205 -11.86 -0.51 -2.45
CA TYR A 205 -11.72 -1.33 -1.25
C TYR A 205 -10.96 -2.63 -1.48
N CYS A 206 -10.73 -3.02 -2.74
CA CYS A 206 -10.11 -4.29 -3.07
C CYS A 206 -8.58 -4.23 -2.94
N LYS A 207 -8.01 -5.05 -2.06
CA LYS A 207 -6.56 -5.21 -1.90
C LYS A 207 -5.94 -6.33 -2.76
N GLY A 208 -6.73 -6.99 -3.62
CA GLY A 208 -6.23 -8.01 -4.53
C GLY A 208 -5.83 -9.33 -3.87
N CYS A 209 -6.43 -9.71 -2.74
CA CYS A 209 -6.09 -10.94 -2.03
C CYS A 209 -6.60 -12.24 -2.71
N LEU A 210 -7.49 -12.13 -3.69
CA LEU A 210 -8.05 -13.21 -4.53
C LEU A 210 -8.79 -14.33 -3.78
N LYS A 211 -9.14 -14.16 -2.50
CA LYS A 211 -9.92 -15.15 -1.75
C LYS A 211 -11.28 -15.44 -2.42
N CYS A 212 -11.90 -14.40 -2.98
CA CYS A 212 -13.16 -14.49 -3.70
C CYS A 212 -13.07 -15.37 -4.96
N VAL A 213 -11.94 -15.33 -5.66
CA VAL A 213 -11.69 -16.19 -6.84
C VAL A 213 -11.68 -17.66 -6.42
N GLY A 214 -10.97 -17.99 -5.33
CA GLY A 214 -10.92 -19.35 -4.81
C GLY A 214 -12.24 -19.88 -4.24
N ALA A 215 -13.13 -18.97 -3.81
CA ALA A 215 -14.44 -19.31 -3.24
C ALA A 215 -15.58 -19.37 -4.29
N CYS A 216 -15.34 -18.87 -5.51
CA CYS A 216 -16.39 -18.81 -6.52
C CYS A 216 -16.67 -20.19 -7.14
N PRO A 217 -17.88 -20.77 -6.94
CA PRO A 217 -18.19 -22.12 -7.42
C PRO A 217 -18.39 -22.20 -8.93
N THR A 218 -18.66 -21.09 -9.59
CA THR A 218 -18.94 -21.03 -11.04
C THR A 218 -17.83 -20.41 -11.85
N SER A 219 -16.70 -20.06 -11.21
CA SER A 219 -15.60 -19.34 -11.84
C SER A 219 -15.99 -17.97 -12.46
N ALA A 220 -17.11 -17.39 -12.03
CA ALA A 220 -17.52 -16.04 -12.40
C ALA A 220 -16.52 -14.97 -11.94
N LEU A 221 -15.63 -15.33 -11.00
CA LEU A 221 -14.49 -14.53 -10.58
C LEU A 221 -13.20 -15.22 -11.01
N SER A 222 -12.36 -14.53 -11.75
CA SER A 222 -11.06 -15.00 -12.22
C SER A 222 -9.96 -14.05 -11.79
N SER A 223 -8.74 -14.58 -11.59
CA SER A 223 -7.58 -13.74 -11.27
C SER A 223 -6.98 -13.16 -12.54
N GLN A 224 -6.68 -11.87 -12.51
CA GLN A 224 -5.94 -11.22 -13.59
C GLN A 224 -4.87 -10.28 -13.05
N ARG A 225 -3.84 -10.06 -13.89
CA ARG A 225 -2.83 -9.06 -13.57
C ARG A 225 -3.43 -7.66 -13.73
N GLU A 226 -3.24 -6.82 -12.70
CA GLU A 226 -3.70 -5.44 -12.73
C GLU A 226 -3.01 -4.68 -13.87
N LYS A 227 -3.79 -4.10 -14.76
CA LYS A 227 -3.36 -3.18 -15.81
C LYS A 227 -3.68 -1.76 -15.39
N GLU A 228 -2.91 -0.81 -15.88
CA GLU A 228 -3.18 0.62 -15.66
C GLU A 228 -4.60 0.98 -16.13
N GLY A 229 -5.36 1.67 -15.27
CA GLY A 229 -6.73 2.08 -15.54
C GLY A 229 -7.79 0.98 -15.47
N TYR A 230 -7.41 -0.30 -15.27
CA TYR A 230 -8.40 -1.38 -15.20
C TYR A 230 -9.37 -1.21 -14.04
N ALA A 231 -8.85 -0.96 -12.84
CA ALA A 231 -9.69 -0.78 -11.66
C ALA A 231 -10.66 0.39 -11.84
N ASP A 232 -10.18 1.51 -12.36
CA ASP A 232 -11.00 2.73 -12.54
C ASP A 232 -12.12 2.52 -13.55
N SER A 233 -11.87 1.76 -14.62
CA SER A 233 -12.86 1.52 -15.68
C SER A 233 -13.86 0.41 -15.37
N HIS A 234 -13.56 -0.45 -14.37
CA HIS A 234 -14.41 -1.61 -14.03
C HIS A 234 -14.98 -1.54 -12.61
N THR A 235 -14.70 -0.47 -11.86
CA THR A 235 -15.24 -0.31 -10.53
C THR A 235 -16.74 -0.03 -10.57
N VAL A 236 -17.49 -0.69 -9.69
CA VAL A 236 -18.86 -0.33 -9.38
C VAL A 236 -18.85 0.22 -7.96
N HIS A 237 -19.16 1.49 -7.81
CA HIS A 237 -19.08 2.15 -6.51
C HIS A 237 -20.21 1.73 -5.57
N HIS A 238 -19.87 1.53 -4.31
CA HIS A 238 -20.88 1.43 -3.27
C HIS A 238 -21.70 2.71 -3.21
N GLN A 239 -23.01 2.56 -3.21
CA GLN A 239 -23.94 3.65 -2.91
C GLN A 239 -24.19 3.61 -1.40
N PHE A 240 -23.63 4.56 -0.69
CA PHE A 240 -23.95 4.73 0.71
C PHE A 240 -25.02 5.81 0.80
N ASP A 241 -26.21 5.45 1.27
CA ASP A 241 -27.22 6.42 1.66
C ASP A 241 -26.69 7.18 2.87
N LEU A 242 -25.92 8.21 2.59
CA LEU A 242 -25.54 9.16 3.62
C LEU A 242 -26.81 9.87 4.03
N VAL A 243 -27.17 9.77 5.30
CA VAL A 243 -28.13 10.67 5.91
C VAL A 243 -27.57 12.08 5.68
N THR A 244 -28.05 12.73 4.64
CA THR A 244 -27.81 14.17 4.44
C THR A 244 -28.42 14.84 5.65
N GLN A 245 -27.58 15.38 6.49
CA GLN A 245 -28.03 16.32 7.50
C GLN A 245 -28.44 17.57 6.73
N ASP A 246 -29.76 17.75 6.55
CA ASP A 246 -30.35 19.00 6.11
C ASP A 246 -30.05 20.13 7.12
#